data_1807421fb59a0bbc2768a2afdc56448a
#
_entry.id   1807421fb59a0bbc2768a2afdc56448a
#
_cell.length_a   1.000
_cell.length_b   1.000
_cell.length_c   1.000
_cell.angle_alpha   90.00
_cell.angle_beta   90.00
_cell.angle_gamma   90.00
#
_symmetry.space_group_name_H-M   'P 1'
#
loop_
_entity.id
_entity.type
_entity.pdbx_description
1 polymer ?
#
loop_
_entity_poly.entity_id
_entity_poly.type
_entity_poly.pdbx_seq_one_letter_code
_entity_poly.pdbx_strand_id
1 'polypeptide(L)'
;ECAKFLCTLYLQDLSDLIRATVTEHFEIVRYGERLAMAIGSFAEIETVLVEPMNPIEERMCELLERKITAERPTIVGFTIPFPGCLLAALRCAQYLKQHYPGIRIAAGGGYPSTELRTMSDRGIFRYIDYLILDDGELPLERILSDGELVRTYTRDGYHEGEGNVTHKERGCPDFTGLPFDRYLSLLETTNPMHRLWTDGRWNKMTIAHGCYWAKCAFCDTSLDYIRRYESVPAATFVDWMEEVIRQTGSRSFHFTDEAAPPKLLKEISLEILRRGLCVSWWTNVRFESRYTGDLCLLMAAAGCIAVSGGLEVASDRLLKKMNK
;
A
#
# COMPACT_ATOMS: atom_id res chain seq x y z
N GLU A 1 23.61 11.97 7.05
CA GLU A 1 23.49 11.59 5.63
C GLU A 1 24.60 10.64 5.19
N CYS A 2 25.88 10.96 5.42
CA CYS A 2 27.00 10.07 5.06
C CYS A 2 26.86 8.68 5.70
N ALA A 3 26.45 8.58 6.96
CA ALA A 3 26.21 7.30 7.63
C ALA A 3 25.08 6.50 6.98
N LYS A 4 23.97 7.14 6.63
CA LYS A 4 22.85 6.48 5.91
C LYS A 4 23.30 5.96 4.54
N PHE A 5 24.08 6.76 3.80
CA PHE A 5 24.61 6.35 2.52
C PHE A 5 25.53 5.12 2.63
N LEU A 6 26.45 5.13 3.60
CA LEU A 6 27.32 3.97 3.86
C LEU A 6 26.52 2.74 4.30
N CYS A 7 25.50 2.91 5.15
CA CYS A 7 24.59 1.82 5.52
C CYS A 7 23.84 1.28 4.29
N THR A 8 23.42 2.15 3.37
CA THR A 8 22.77 1.73 2.13
C THR A 8 23.67 0.86 1.27
N LEU A 9 24.93 1.29 1.06
CA LEU A 9 25.91 0.49 0.32
C LEU A 9 26.15 -0.87 0.99
N TYR A 10 26.32 -0.88 2.30
CA TYR A 10 26.53 -2.13 3.05
C TYR A 10 25.34 -3.08 2.92
N LEU A 11 24.11 -2.56 2.98
CA LEU A 11 22.90 -3.36 2.78
C LEU A 11 22.79 -3.91 1.35
N GLN A 12 23.24 -3.15 0.36
CA GLN A 12 23.28 -3.61 -1.03
C GLN A 12 24.30 -4.76 -1.19
N ASP A 13 25.52 -4.60 -0.68
CA ASP A 13 26.54 -5.64 -0.71
C ASP A 13 26.07 -6.91 0.03
N LEU A 14 25.39 -6.75 1.18
CA LEU A 14 24.79 -7.86 1.93
C LEU A 14 23.69 -8.55 1.12
N SER A 15 22.85 -7.80 0.42
CA SER A 15 21.83 -8.36 -0.48
C SER A 15 22.46 -9.19 -1.60
N ASP A 16 23.52 -8.68 -2.21
CA ASP A 16 24.25 -9.38 -3.26
C ASP A 16 24.90 -10.67 -2.75
N LEU A 17 25.49 -10.64 -1.55
CA LEU A 17 26.03 -11.83 -0.90
C LEU A 17 24.94 -12.87 -0.64
N ILE A 18 23.81 -12.47 -0.08
CA ILE A 18 22.69 -13.39 0.19
C ILE A 18 22.17 -14.00 -1.11
N ARG A 19 22.04 -13.21 -2.19
CA ARG A 19 21.62 -13.71 -3.49
C ARG A 19 22.59 -14.74 -4.05
N ALA A 20 23.89 -14.53 -3.89
CA ALA A 20 24.91 -15.43 -4.41
C ALA A 20 25.07 -16.70 -3.58
N THR A 21 24.75 -16.71 -2.29
CA THR A 21 25.08 -17.79 -1.36
C THR A 21 23.91 -18.50 -0.72
N VAL A 22 22.75 -17.86 -0.63
CA VAL A 22 21.57 -18.39 0.07
C VAL A 22 20.41 -18.65 -0.89
N THR A 23 19.94 -17.63 -1.59
CA THR A 23 18.84 -17.75 -2.55
C THR A 23 18.85 -16.60 -3.55
N GLU A 24 18.76 -16.91 -4.83
CA GLU A 24 18.68 -15.92 -5.90
C GLU A 24 17.40 -15.05 -5.87
N HIS A 25 16.39 -15.48 -5.11
CA HIS A 25 15.10 -14.80 -4.95
C HIS A 25 15.12 -13.71 -3.89
N PHE A 26 16.24 -13.53 -3.16
CA PHE A 26 16.34 -12.50 -2.14
C PHE A 26 16.55 -11.10 -2.73
N GLU A 27 15.82 -10.12 -2.19
CA GLU A 27 15.96 -8.72 -2.58
C GLU A 27 15.69 -7.81 -1.37
N ILE A 28 16.48 -6.75 -1.19
CA ILE A 28 16.29 -5.71 -0.16
C ILE A 28 15.61 -4.47 -0.77
N VAL A 29 15.20 -4.49 -2.01
CA VAL A 29 14.51 -3.36 -2.62
C VAL A 29 13.03 -3.33 -2.26
N ARG A 30 12.49 -2.12 -2.20
CA ARG A 30 11.10 -1.84 -1.85
C ARG A 30 10.08 -2.59 -2.73
N TYR A 31 10.44 -2.84 -3.97
CA TYR A 31 9.64 -3.50 -4.99
C TYR A 31 10.28 -4.81 -5.44
N GLY A 32 10.86 -5.57 -4.50
CA GLY A 32 11.50 -6.86 -4.80
C GLY A 32 10.57 -7.80 -5.55
N GLU A 33 10.86 -8.06 -6.81
CA GLU A 33 9.86 -8.56 -7.74
C GLU A 33 10.38 -9.71 -8.60
N ARG A 34 11.65 -10.10 -8.42
CA ARG A 34 12.32 -11.00 -9.37
C ARG A 34 11.58 -12.30 -9.59
N LEU A 35 11.15 -12.97 -8.52
CA LEU A 35 10.46 -14.25 -8.68
C LEU A 35 9.11 -14.07 -9.34
N ALA A 36 8.29 -13.18 -8.83
CA ALA A 36 6.93 -13.00 -9.33
C ALA A 36 6.87 -12.42 -10.75
N MET A 37 7.80 -11.54 -11.13
CA MET A 37 7.88 -11.04 -12.50
C MET A 37 8.39 -12.08 -13.50
N ALA A 38 9.18 -13.05 -13.04
CA ALA A 38 9.70 -14.13 -13.88
C ALA A 38 8.73 -15.31 -14.03
N ILE A 39 7.69 -15.38 -13.21
CA ILE A 39 6.80 -16.53 -13.10
C ILE A 39 5.52 -16.29 -13.92
N GLY A 40 5.30 -17.13 -14.92
CA GLY A 40 4.12 -17.11 -15.77
C GLY A 40 2.92 -17.92 -15.26
N SER A 41 3.12 -18.74 -14.19
CA SER A 41 2.07 -19.62 -13.67
C SER A 41 2.24 -19.89 -12.17
N PHE A 42 1.13 -20.24 -11.50
CA PHE A 42 1.17 -20.64 -10.09
C PHE A 42 1.98 -21.93 -9.88
N ALA A 43 2.01 -22.82 -10.86
CA ALA A 43 2.81 -24.05 -10.79
C ALA A 43 4.30 -23.80 -10.58
N GLU A 44 4.84 -22.72 -11.14
CA GLU A 44 6.26 -22.35 -10.93
C GLU A 44 6.51 -21.85 -9.49
N ILE A 45 5.57 -21.07 -8.92
CA ILE A 45 5.65 -20.70 -7.49
C ILE A 45 5.62 -21.95 -6.62
N GLU A 46 4.81 -22.92 -6.98
CA GLU A 46 4.64 -24.14 -6.23
C GLU A 46 5.92 -25.01 -6.23
N THR A 47 6.68 -25.01 -7.33
CA THR A 47 7.99 -25.71 -7.35
C THR A 47 8.93 -25.15 -6.28
N VAL A 48 8.94 -23.83 -6.10
CA VAL A 48 9.75 -23.17 -5.05
C VAL A 48 9.21 -23.49 -3.65
N LEU A 49 7.88 -23.51 -3.47
CA LEU A 49 7.26 -23.82 -2.17
C LEU A 49 7.44 -25.27 -1.73
N VAL A 50 7.70 -26.19 -2.65
CA VAL A 50 8.01 -27.60 -2.33
C VAL A 50 9.46 -27.78 -1.87
N GLU A 51 10.37 -26.90 -2.27
CA GLU A 51 11.75 -26.92 -1.81
C GLU A 51 11.86 -26.69 -0.30
N PRO A 52 12.88 -27.26 0.36
CA PRO A 52 13.17 -26.95 1.77
C PRO A 52 13.34 -25.44 1.97
N MET A 53 12.91 -24.95 3.14
CA MET A 53 13.11 -23.54 3.49
C MET A 53 14.60 -23.22 3.55
N ASN A 54 14.96 -22.08 2.98
CA ASN A 54 16.29 -21.51 3.19
C ASN A 54 16.35 -20.78 4.56
N PRO A 55 17.54 -20.44 5.09
CA PRO A 55 17.68 -19.83 6.41
C PRO A 55 16.91 -18.50 6.60
N ILE A 56 16.66 -17.76 5.50
CA ILE A 56 15.86 -16.51 5.57
C ILE A 56 14.40 -16.84 5.78
N GLU A 57 13.87 -17.83 5.06
CA GLU A 57 12.48 -18.30 5.21
C GLU A 57 12.25 -18.94 6.57
N GLU A 58 13.20 -19.75 7.06
CA GLU A 58 13.16 -20.32 8.41
C GLU A 58 13.05 -19.21 9.46
N ARG A 59 13.90 -18.18 9.35
CA ARG A 59 13.88 -17.05 10.27
C ARG A 59 12.59 -16.25 10.19
N MET A 60 12.03 -16.07 9.01
CA MET A 60 10.72 -15.42 8.82
C MET A 60 9.62 -16.23 9.52
N CYS A 61 9.59 -17.54 9.35
CA CYS A 61 8.62 -18.42 10.00
C CYS A 61 8.77 -18.45 11.52
N GLU A 62 10.00 -18.44 12.08
CA GLU A 62 10.21 -18.27 13.52
C GLU A 62 9.62 -16.97 14.07
N LEU A 63 9.78 -15.86 13.35
CA LEU A 63 9.20 -14.58 13.77
C LEU A 63 7.67 -14.61 13.70
N LEU A 64 7.11 -15.25 12.67
CA LEU A 64 5.68 -15.48 12.54
C LEU A 64 5.17 -16.32 13.72
N GLU A 65 5.81 -17.42 14.03
CA GLU A 65 5.43 -18.30 15.12
C GLU A 65 5.39 -17.61 16.49
N ARG A 66 6.38 -16.76 16.77
CA ARG A 66 6.39 -15.94 17.99
C ARG A 66 5.15 -15.06 18.08
N LYS A 67 4.75 -14.45 16.96
CA LYS A 67 3.52 -13.64 16.88
C LYS A 67 2.28 -14.49 17.08
N ILE A 68 2.15 -15.62 16.37
CA ILE A 68 1.01 -16.52 16.48
C ILE A 68 0.84 -17.04 17.91
N THR A 69 1.95 -17.43 18.55
CA THR A 69 1.93 -17.92 19.93
C THR A 69 1.52 -16.84 20.94
N ALA A 70 1.95 -15.60 20.71
CA ALA A 70 1.62 -14.49 21.60
C ALA A 70 0.17 -14.02 21.44
N GLU A 71 -0.30 -13.86 20.21
CA GLU A 71 -1.61 -13.26 19.89
C GLU A 71 -2.73 -14.30 19.80
N ARG A 72 -2.42 -15.56 19.50
CA ARG A 72 -3.37 -16.67 19.30
C ARG A 72 -4.54 -16.33 18.39
N PRO A 73 -4.28 -15.82 17.17
CA PRO A 73 -5.33 -15.40 16.28
C PRO A 73 -6.14 -16.57 15.73
N THR A 74 -7.40 -16.34 15.43
CA THR A 74 -8.25 -17.28 14.70
C THR A 74 -8.21 -17.05 13.19
N ILE A 75 -7.76 -15.86 12.79
CA ILE A 75 -7.56 -15.49 11.40
C ILE A 75 -6.25 -14.71 11.26
N VAL A 76 -5.52 -14.93 10.15
CA VAL A 76 -4.32 -14.19 9.77
C VAL A 76 -4.55 -13.56 8.40
N GLY A 77 -4.32 -12.25 8.31
CA GLY A 77 -4.42 -11.48 7.07
C GLY A 77 -3.03 -11.13 6.52
N PHE A 78 -2.82 -11.39 5.23
CA PHE A 78 -1.62 -10.95 4.49
C PHE A 78 -1.97 -9.81 3.56
N THR A 79 -1.26 -8.70 3.68
CA THR A 79 -1.29 -7.64 2.67
C THR A 79 -0.20 -7.89 1.65
N ILE A 80 -0.58 -8.09 0.39
CA ILE A 80 0.32 -8.33 -0.73
C ILE A 80 0.26 -7.12 -1.67
N PRO A 81 1.03 -6.06 -1.40
CA PRO A 81 0.97 -4.83 -2.19
C PRO A 81 1.60 -4.99 -3.58
N PHE A 82 2.60 -5.86 -3.72
CA PHE A 82 3.40 -6.06 -4.92
C PHE A 82 3.70 -7.54 -5.17
N PRO A 83 3.99 -7.94 -6.42
CA PRO A 83 4.30 -9.33 -6.78
C PRO A 83 5.41 -9.95 -5.92
N GLY A 84 6.47 -9.20 -5.62
CA GLY A 84 7.59 -9.68 -4.81
C GLY A 84 7.25 -10.10 -3.37
N CYS A 85 6.08 -9.70 -2.88
CA CYS A 85 5.61 -10.11 -1.54
C CYS A 85 4.86 -11.45 -1.56
N LEU A 86 4.49 -11.97 -2.75
CA LEU A 86 3.61 -13.13 -2.87
C LEU A 86 4.26 -14.40 -2.32
N LEU A 87 5.51 -14.70 -2.72
CA LEU A 87 6.21 -15.90 -2.29
C LEU A 87 6.34 -15.96 -0.77
N ALA A 88 6.76 -14.86 -0.14
CA ALA A 88 6.91 -14.77 1.31
C ALA A 88 5.56 -14.98 2.03
N ALA A 89 4.48 -14.37 1.52
CA ALA A 89 3.14 -14.56 2.06
C ALA A 89 2.69 -16.03 1.95
N LEU A 90 2.92 -16.67 0.80
CA LEU A 90 2.57 -18.09 0.60
C LEU A 90 3.43 -19.04 1.43
N ARG A 91 4.72 -18.74 1.64
CA ARG A 91 5.58 -19.51 2.54
C ARG A 91 5.11 -19.42 3.98
N CYS A 92 4.74 -18.23 4.44
CA CYS A 92 4.10 -18.05 5.75
C CYS A 92 2.76 -18.78 5.86
N ALA A 93 1.93 -18.70 4.83
CA ALA A 93 0.65 -19.39 4.80
C ALA A 93 0.81 -20.91 4.81
N GLN A 94 1.79 -21.46 4.06
CA GLN A 94 2.15 -22.87 4.08
C GLN A 94 2.54 -23.33 5.50
N TYR A 95 3.41 -22.57 6.15
CA TYR A 95 3.81 -22.82 7.54
C TYR A 95 2.61 -22.85 8.48
N LEU A 96 1.72 -21.87 8.37
CA LEU A 96 0.50 -21.80 9.19
C LEU A 96 -0.43 -22.98 8.94
N LYS A 97 -0.66 -23.37 7.69
CA LYS A 97 -1.50 -24.53 7.35
C LYS A 97 -0.95 -25.85 7.91
N GLN A 98 0.37 -25.98 7.98
CA GLN A 98 1.02 -27.18 8.51
C GLN A 98 0.99 -27.24 10.04
N HIS A 99 1.22 -26.13 10.74
CA HIS A 99 1.40 -26.11 12.20
C HIS A 99 0.16 -25.63 12.96
N TYR A 100 -0.70 -24.83 12.30
CA TYR A 100 -1.89 -24.20 12.88
C TYR A 100 -3.11 -24.34 11.96
N PRO A 101 -3.54 -25.57 11.62
CA PRO A 101 -4.58 -25.82 10.59
C PRO A 101 -5.94 -25.19 10.92
N GLY A 102 -6.18 -24.83 12.17
CA GLY A 102 -7.41 -24.14 12.59
C GLY A 102 -7.43 -22.63 12.30
N ILE A 103 -6.31 -22.04 11.88
CA ILE A 103 -6.25 -20.61 11.53
C ILE A 103 -6.76 -20.40 10.10
N ARG A 104 -7.74 -19.51 9.97
CA ARG A 104 -8.18 -19.03 8.65
C ARG A 104 -7.16 -18.03 8.08
N ILE A 105 -6.89 -18.07 6.79
CA ILE A 105 -5.90 -17.22 6.13
C ILE A 105 -6.57 -16.40 5.05
N ALA A 106 -6.54 -15.08 5.22
CA ALA A 106 -6.99 -14.13 4.20
C ALA A 106 -5.79 -13.41 3.58
N ALA A 107 -5.86 -13.13 2.29
CA ALA A 107 -4.87 -12.31 1.59
C ALA A 107 -5.56 -11.24 0.76
N GLY A 108 -4.96 -10.07 0.63
CA GLY A 108 -5.48 -8.95 -0.14
C GLY A 108 -4.38 -7.94 -0.45
N GLY A 109 -4.76 -6.79 -0.97
CA GLY A 109 -3.86 -5.69 -1.30
C GLY A 109 -3.79 -5.39 -2.79
N GLY A 110 -2.84 -4.54 -3.19
CA GLY A 110 -2.73 -4.05 -4.57
C GLY A 110 -2.53 -5.15 -5.60
N TYR A 111 -1.63 -6.09 -5.35
CA TYR A 111 -1.34 -7.17 -6.29
C TYR A 111 -2.53 -8.13 -6.51
N PRO A 112 -3.22 -8.64 -5.49
CA PRO A 112 -4.47 -9.36 -5.68
C PRO A 112 -5.52 -8.57 -6.46
N SER A 113 -5.71 -7.30 -6.16
CA SER A 113 -6.74 -6.45 -6.76
C SER A 113 -6.47 -6.10 -8.23
N THR A 114 -5.22 -6.18 -8.68
CA THR A 114 -4.82 -5.92 -10.08
C THR A 114 -4.53 -7.20 -10.85
N GLU A 115 -3.43 -7.86 -10.53
CA GLU A 115 -2.89 -8.96 -11.33
C GLU A 115 -3.64 -10.30 -11.11
N LEU A 116 -4.12 -10.55 -9.89
CA LEU A 116 -4.84 -11.78 -9.58
C LEU A 116 -6.36 -11.68 -9.77
N ARG A 117 -6.86 -10.54 -10.25
CA ARG A 117 -8.29 -10.30 -10.45
C ARG A 117 -8.97 -11.30 -11.40
N THR A 118 -8.27 -11.73 -12.43
CA THR A 118 -8.79 -12.66 -13.43
C THR A 118 -8.14 -14.03 -13.34
N MET A 119 -7.73 -14.41 -12.14
CA MET A 119 -7.01 -15.65 -11.90
C MET A 119 -7.84 -16.88 -12.28
N SER A 120 -7.30 -17.72 -13.16
CA SER A 120 -7.89 -19.01 -13.55
C SER A 120 -7.37 -20.17 -12.73
N ASP A 121 -6.10 -20.11 -12.29
CA ASP A 121 -5.46 -21.13 -11.47
C ASP A 121 -5.86 -20.96 -9.99
N ARG A 122 -6.36 -22.02 -9.39
CA ARG A 122 -6.81 -22.04 -8.00
C ARG A 122 -5.84 -22.71 -7.04
N GLY A 123 -4.63 -23.00 -7.48
CA GLY A 123 -3.59 -23.61 -6.66
C GLY A 123 -3.27 -22.81 -5.40
N ILE A 124 -3.38 -21.49 -5.44
CA ILE A 124 -3.17 -20.60 -4.30
C ILE A 124 -4.06 -20.95 -3.08
N PHE A 125 -5.26 -21.51 -3.30
CA PHE A 125 -6.20 -21.92 -2.22
C PHE A 125 -5.78 -23.20 -1.48
N ARG A 126 -4.61 -23.75 -1.78
CA ARG A 126 -3.96 -24.72 -0.91
C ARG A 126 -3.29 -24.06 0.30
N TYR A 127 -3.00 -22.77 0.20
CA TYR A 127 -2.26 -21.99 1.18
C TYR A 127 -3.12 -20.93 1.88
N ILE A 128 -4.06 -20.32 1.16
CA ILE A 128 -4.97 -19.31 1.70
C ILE A 128 -6.42 -19.76 1.59
N ASP A 129 -7.31 -19.21 2.41
CA ASP A 129 -8.74 -19.51 2.38
C ASP A 129 -9.52 -18.43 1.61
N TYR A 130 -9.09 -17.18 1.72
CA TYR A 130 -9.75 -16.01 1.14
C TYR A 130 -8.76 -15.12 0.41
N LEU A 131 -9.06 -14.78 -0.84
CA LEU A 131 -8.34 -13.76 -1.61
C LEU A 131 -9.26 -12.59 -1.85
N ILE A 132 -8.99 -11.47 -1.16
CA ILE A 132 -9.81 -10.27 -1.15
C ILE A 132 -9.35 -9.32 -2.25
N LEU A 133 -10.29 -8.80 -3.03
CA LEU A 133 -10.06 -7.78 -4.05
C LEU A 133 -10.56 -6.41 -3.60
N ASP A 134 -9.96 -5.36 -4.16
CA ASP A 134 -10.33 -3.97 -3.92
C ASP A 134 -10.23 -3.56 -2.44
N ASP A 135 -11.16 -2.73 -1.96
CA ASP A 135 -11.21 -2.27 -0.57
C ASP A 135 -11.53 -3.43 0.38
N GLY A 136 -10.67 -3.64 1.35
CA GLY A 136 -10.71 -4.79 2.25
C GLY A 136 -11.68 -4.67 3.43
N GLU A 137 -12.22 -3.50 3.73
CA GLU A 137 -12.98 -3.24 4.96
C GLU A 137 -14.24 -4.11 5.06
N LEU A 138 -15.12 -4.04 4.06
CA LEU A 138 -16.34 -4.84 4.05
C LEU A 138 -16.05 -6.35 3.88
N PRO A 139 -15.19 -6.79 2.95
CA PRO A 139 -14.80 -8.19 2.86
C PRO A 139 -14.28 -8.77 4.18
N LEU A 140 -13.39 -8.06 4.87
CA LEU A 140 -12.86 -8.52 6.16
C LEU A 140 -13.93 -8.59 7.23
N GLU A 141 -14.82 -7.59 7.32
CA GLU A 141 -15.96 -7.62 8.23
C GLU A 141 -16.82 -8.87 7.99
N ARG A 142 -17.14 -9.17 6.71
CA ARG A 142 -17.94 -10.34 6.34
C ARG A 142 -17.25 -11.67 6.69
N ILE A 143 -15.95 -11.78 6.46
CA ILE A 143 -15.17 -12.95 6.84
C ILE A 143 -15.14 -13.11 8.36
N LEU A 144 -14.98 -12.03 9.11
CA LEU A 144 -14.94 -12.07 10.60
C LEU A 144 -16.30 -12.40 11.22
N SER A 145 -17.38 -11.96 10.60
CA SER A 145 -18.77 -12.19 11.06
C SER A 145 -19.40 -13.46 10.49
N ASP A 146 -18.65 -14.27 9.71
CA ASP A 146 -19.16 -15.40 8.95
C ASP A 146 -20.38 -15.05 8.07
N GLY A 147 -20.39 -13.82 7.55
CA GLY A 147 -21.43 -13.27 6.68
C GLY A 147 -21.26 -13.63 5.20
N GLU A 148 -22.15 -13.11 4.37
CA GLU A 148 -22.05 -13.27 2.91
C GLU A 148 -20.78 -12.60 2.38
N LEU A 149 -19.97 -13.36 1.63
CA LEU A 149 -18.69 -12.88 1.10
C LEU A 149 -18.89 -11.84 0.00
N VAL A 150 -18.02 -10.84 -0.02
CA VAL A 150 -18.04 -9.72 -0.98
C VAL A 150 -16.65 -9.59 -1.59
N ARG A 151 -16.57 -9.44 -2.91
CA ARG A 151 -15.31 -9.27 -3.68
C ARG A 151 -14.18 -10.20 -3.23
N THR A 152 -14.53 -11.45 -2.95
CA THR A 152 -13.61 -12.43 -2.37
C THR A 152 -13.61 -13.71 -3.19
N TYR A 153 -12.42 -14.16 -3.58
CA TYR A 153 -12.21 -15.50 -4.09
C TYR A 153 -12.03 -16.50 -2.95
N THR A 154 -12.63 -17.66 -3.12
CA THR A 154 -12.37 -18.86 -2.32
C THR A 154 -12.00 -20.02 -3.25
N ARG A 155 -11.74 -21.19 -2.69
CA ARG A 155 -11.55 -22.42 -3.46
C ARG A 155 -12.72 -22.70 -4.42
N ASP A 156 -13.93 -22.36 -4.00
CA ASP A 156 -15.16 -22.68 -4.75
C ASP A 156 -15.45 -21.66 -5.86
N GLY A 157 -14.94 -20.44 -5.75
CA GLY A 157 -15.16 -19.42 -6.75
C GLY A 157 -15.03 -17.99 -6.26
N TYR A 158 -15.40 -17.07 -7.15
CA TYR A 158 -15.50 -15.66 -6.84
C TYR A 158 -16.89 -15.33 -6.29
N HIS A 159 -16.89 -14.62 -5.17
CA HIS A 159 -18.08 -14.10 -4.52
C HIS A 159 -18.10 -12.59 -4.75
N GLU A 160 -18.96 -12.13 -5.64
CA GLU A 160 -19.07 -10.70 -5.95
C GLU A 160 -19.69 -9.94 -4.78
N GLY A 161 -20.83 -10.43 -4.29
CA GLY A 161 -21.61 -9.82 -3.21
C GLY A 161 -21.97 -8.36 -3.49
N GLU A 162 -22.69 -7.74 -2.57
CA GLU A 162 -23.07 -6.34 -2.68
C GLU A 162 -22.58 -5.51 -1.48
N GLY A 163 -22.39 -4.21 -1.72
CA GLY A 163 -22.03 -3.25 -0.69
C GLY A 163 -20.60 -2.75 -0.76
N ASN A 164 -20.38 -1.64 -0.05
CA ASN A 164 -19.11 -0.95 0.03
C ASN A 164 -19.08 -0.10 1.29
N VAL A 165 -17.89 0.14 1.83
CA VAL A 165 -17.66 1.15 2.85
C VAL A 165 -17.12 2.39 2.15
N THR A 166 -17.86 3.50 2.23
CA THR A 166 -17.42 4.75 1.60
C THR A 166 -16.20 5.32 2.32
N HIS A 167 -15.44 6.15 1.62
CA HIS A 167 -14.26 6.79 2.21
C HIS A 167 -14.59 7.58 3.50
N LYS A 168 -15.76 8.22 3.55
CA LYS A 168 -16.24 8.92 4.73
C LYS A 168 -16.60 7.98 5.88
N GLU A 169 -17.20 6.82 5.59
CA GLU A 169 -17.59 5.83 6.60
C GLU A 169 -16.39 5.11 7.19
N ARG A 170 -15.29 4.94 6.44
CA ARG A 170 -14.00 4.47 6.98
C ARG A 170 -13.50 5.36 8.11
N GLY A 171 -13.75 6.67 8.01
CA GLY A 171 -13.40 7.62 9.05
C GLY A 171 -11.91 7.94 9.13
N CYS A 172 -11.52 8.45 10.30
CA CYS A 172 -10.13 8.77 10.62
C CYS A 172 -9.30 7.50 10.76
N PRO A 173 -8.08 7.45 10.16
CA PRO A 173 -7.16 6.35 10.44
C PRO A 173 -6.82 6.26 11.93
N ASP A 174 -6.77 5.05 12.45
CA ASP A 174 -6.33 4.78 13.82
C ASP A 174 -4.88 4.26 13.82
N PHE A 175 -3.97 5.04 14.34
CA PHE A 175 -2.56 4.71 14.50
C PHE A 175 -2.19 4.33 15.94
N THR A 176 -3.19 4.20 16.81
CA THR A 176 -2.98 3.88 18.23
C THR A 176 -2.27 2.54 18.38
N GLY A 177 -1.24 2.49 19.20
CA GLY A 177 -0.48 1.26 19.47
C GLY A 177 0.57 0.89 18.42
N LEU A 178 0.70 1.64 17.32
CA LEU A 178 1.81 1.43 16.38
C LEU A 178 3.14 1.92 16.99
N PRO A 179 4.22 1.10 16.91
CA PRO A 179 5.51 1.43 17.52
C PRO A 179 6.32 2.37 16.63
N PHE A 180 5.89 3.62 16.45
CA PHE A 180 6.52 4.59 15.54
C PHE A 180 8.02 4.80 15.82
N ASP A 181 8.44 4.73 17.08
CA ASP A 181 9.85 4.86 17.47
C ASP A 181 10.75 3.77 16.91
N ARG A 182 10.15 2.63 16.53
CA ARG A 182 10.85 1.45 16.00
C ARG A 182 10.90 1.42 14.48
N TYR A 183 10.18 2.32 13.80
CA TYR A 183 10.21 2.41 12.33
C TYR A 183 11.42 3.25 11.93
N LEU A 184 12.44 2.58 11.39
CA LEU A 184 13.69 3.20 10.95
C LEU A 184 13.77 3.17 9.43
N SER A 185 14.13 4.31 8.85
CA SER A 185 14.57 4.39 7.46
C SER A 185 16.10 4.39 7.43
N LEU A 186 16.67 3.31 6.92
CA LEU A 186 18.13 3.13 6.81
C LEU A 186 18.65 3.42 5.41
N LEU A 187 17.75 3.49 4.40
CA LEU A 187 18.13 3.66 3.01
C LEU A 187 18.25 5.15 2.66
N GLU A 188 19.38 5.52 2.11
CA GLU A 188 19.62 6.82 1.50
C GLU A 188 19.98 6.63 0.03
N THR A 189 19.24 7.27 -0.86
CA THR A 189 19.52 7.23 -2.29
C THR A 189 19.85 8.62 -2.82
N THR A 190 20.46 8.70 -3.99
CA THR A 190 20.80 9.98 -4.62
C THR A 190 19.58 10.76 -5.10
N ASN A 191 18.40 10.13 -5.16
CA ASN A 191 17.17 10.79 -5.53
C ASN A 191 16.52 11.50 -4.32
N PRO A 192 16.43 12.86 -4.30
CA PRO A 192 15.84 13.59 -3.17
C PRO A 192 14.38 13.20 -2.86
N MET A 193 13.64 12.68 -3.84
CA MET A 193 12.26 12.20 -3.63
C MET A 193 12.20 11.00 -2.70
N HIS A 194 13.26 10.21 -2.59
CA HIS A 194 13.30 9.09 -1.65
C HIS A 194 13.18 9.55 -0.19
N ARG A 195 13.64 10.74 0.13
CA ARG A 195 13.46 11.32 1.47
C ARG A 195 12.00 11.51 1.81
N LEU A 196 11.18 11.93 0.84
CA LEU A 196 9.73 12.06 1.04
C LEU A 196 9.05 10.71 1.22
N TRP A 197 9.52 9.66 0.54
CA TRP A 197 8.90 8.33 0.59
C TRP A 197 9.43 7.44 1.71
N THR A 198 10.72 7.52 2.03
CA THR A 198 11.40 6.58 2.93
C THR A 198 11.82 7.18 4.25
N ASP A 199 12.15 8.46 4.29
CA ASP A 199 12.72 9.12 5.45
C ASP A 199 11.64 9.70 6.37
N GLY A 200 10.39 9.51 6.00
CA GLY A 200 9.33 10.20 6.65
C GLY A 200 8.63 9.35 7.70
N ARG A 201 8.64 9.82 8.89
CA ARG A 201 7.59 9.50 9.85
C ARG A 201 6.33 10.27 9.48
N TRP A 202 5.96 10.13 8.19
CA TRP A 202 4.78 10.77 7.63
C TRP A 202 3.54 10.01 8.03
N ASN A 203 2.60 10.66 8.66
CA ASN A 203 1.25 10.13 8.79
C ASN A 203 0.65 9.96 7.39
N LYS A 204 0.25 8.75 7.05
CA LYS A 204 -0.36 8.44 5.75
C LYS A 204 -1.86 8.65 5.84
N MET A 205 -2.39 9.53 5.01
CA MET A 205 -3.84 9.79 4.93
C MET A 205 -4.26 9.93 3.47
N THR A 206 -5.52 9.68 3.18
CA THR A 206 -6.10 9.83 1.85
C THR A 206 -7.23 10.86 1.91
N ILE A 207 -7.16 11.90 1.08
CA ILE A 207 -8.19 12.95 1.02
C ILE A 207 -9.43 12.43 0.30
N ALA A 208 -9.21 11.63 -0.75
CA ALA A 208 -10.26 11.05 -1.56
C ALA A 208 -9.88 9.64 -2.01
N HIS A 209 -10.83 8.72 -1.98
CA HIS A 209 -10.71 7.44 -2.66
C HIS A 209 -10.84 7.65 -4.18
N GLY A 210 -10.03 6.94 -4.96
CA GLY A 210 -10.07 6.98 -6.42
C GLY A 210 -9.49 8.26 -7.04
N CYS A 211 -9.52 8.31 -8.36
CA CYS A 211 -8.98 9.42 -9.13
C CYS A 211 -10.10 10.30 -9.70
N TYR A 212 -10.12 11.59 -9.35
CA TYR A 212 -11.14 12.52 -9.86
C TYR A 212 -11.11 12.68 -11.39
N TRP A 213 -10.00 12.33 -12.04
CA TRP A 213 -9.87 12.38 -13.49
C TRP A 213 -10.31 11.09 -14.16
N ALA A 214 -9.76 9.94 -13.76
CA ALA A 214 -10.08 8.57 -14.18
C ALA A 214 -10.28 8.39 -15.72
N LYS A 215 -9.48 9.07 -16.55
CA LYS A 215 -9.62 9.06 -18.04
C LYS A 215 -8.32 8.81 -18.78
N CYS A 216 -7.21 8.63 -18.07
CA CYS A 216 -5.93 8.39 -18.71
C CYS A 216 -5.94 7.05 -19.44
N ALA A 217 -5.51 7.02 -20.71
CA ALA A 217 -5.57 5.84 -21.56
C ALA A 217 -4.64 4.69 -21.12
N PHE A 218 -3.70 4.97 -20.23
CA PHE A 218 -2.77 4.00 -19.67
C PHE A 218 -3.19 3.48 -18.27
N CYS A 219 -4.20 4.11 -17.64
CA CYS A 219 -4.76 3.62 -16.38
C CYS A 219 -5.85 2.58 -16.67
N ASP A 220 -5.86 1.52 -15.88
CA ASP A 220 -7.00 0.61 -15.87
C ASP A 220 -8.16 1.23 -15.09
N THR A 221 -9.00 1.99 -15.82
CA THR A 221 -10.15 2.67 -15.25
C THR A 221 -11.33 1.73 -14.93
N SER A 222 -11.17 0.42 -15.14
CA SER A 222 -12.15 -0.58 -14.68
C SER A 222 -11.99 -0.89 -13.19
N LEU A 223 -10.79 -0.66 -12.65
CA LEU A 223 -10.48 -0.91 -11.24
C LEU A 223 -11.21 0.08 -10.32
N ASP A 224 -11.79 -0.45 -9.26
CA ASP A 224 -12.61 0.32 -8.33
C ASP A 224 -11.85 1.48 -7.69
N TYR A 225 -10.63 1.25 -7.24
CA TYR A 225 -9.78 2.28 -6.62
C TYR A 225 -9.34 3.41 -7.57
N ILE A 226 -9.56 3.26 -8.88
CA ILE A 226 -9.38 4.33 -9.87
C ILE A 226 -10.72 5.01 -10.18
N ARG A 227 -11.76 4.21 -10.47
CA ARG A 227 -13.04 4.68 -11.00
C ARG A 227 -13.94 5.33 -9.96
N ARG A 228 -13.99 4.78 -8.78
CA ARG A 228 -14.89 5.24 -7.72
C ARG A 228 -14.26 6.41 -6.97
N TYR A 229 -14.67 7.62 -7.33
CA TYR A 229 -14.17 8.83 -6.69
C TYR A 229 -15.07 9.27 -5.53
N GLU A 230 -14.53 9.27 -4.33
CA GLU A 230 -15.22 9.66 -3.09
C GLU A 230 -14.30 10.54 -2.24
N SER A 231 -14.65 11.81 -2.11
CA SER A 231 -13.92 12.76 -1.27
C SER A 231 -14.64 13.04 0.04
N VAL A 232 -13.88 13.47 1.05
CA VAL A 232 -14.45 14.02 2.29
C VAL A 232 -14.38 15.53 2.28
N PRO A 233 -15.28 16.24 3.02
CA PRO A 233 -15.19 17.69 3.20
C PRO A 233 -13.85 18.10 3.83
N ALA A 234 -13.31 19.24 3.41
CA ALA A 234 -12.03 19.73 3.91
C ALA A 234 -12.00 19.87 5.44
N ALA A 235 -13.08 20.36 6.05
CA ALA A 235 -13.18 20.46 7.51
C ALA A 235 -13.06 19.10 8.20
N THR A 236 -13.75 18.07 7.71
CA THR A 236 -13.66 16.69 8.22
C THR A 236 -12.24 16.12 8.06
N PHE A 237 -11.60 16.37 6.92
CA PHE A 237 -10.23 15.90 6.71
C PHE A 237 -9.25 16.57 7.69
N VAL A 238 -9.40 17.86 7.96
CA VAL A 238 -8.55 18.55 8.94
C VAL A 238 -8.87 18.12 10.37
N ASP A 239 -10.14 17.78 10.71
CA ASP A 239 -10.46 17.12 11.98
C ASP A 239 -9.68 15.80 12.15
N TRP A 240 -9.60 14.99 11.08
CA TRP A 240 -8.80 13.77 11.09
C TRP A 240 -7.30 14.04 11.23
N MET A 241 -6.78 15.11 10.61
CA MET A 241 -5.37 15.49 10.80
C MET A 241 -5.07 15.82 12.26
N GLU A 242 -5.95 16.58 12.94
CA GLU A 242 -5.80 16.92 14.36
C GLU A 242 -5.86 15.66 15.25
N GLU A 243 -6.77 14.74 14.95
CA GLU A 243 -6.88 13.45 15.66
C GLU A 243 -5.61 12.60 15.47
N VAL A 244 -5.10 12.49 14.24
CA VAL A 244 -3.87 11.74 13.94
C VAL A 244 -2.66 12.36 14.64
N ILE A 245 -2.58 13.70 14.72
CA ILE A 245 -1.54 14.38 15.51
C ILE A 245 -1.63 13.98 16.99
N ARG A 246 -2.84 13.90 17.53
CA ARG A 246 -3.07 13.50 18.91
C ARG A 246 -2.60 12.07 19.19
N GLN A 247 -2.84 11.15 18.24
CA GLN A 247 -2.43 9.74 18.35
C GLN A 247 -0.92 9.55 18.21
N THR A 248 -0.29 10.24 17.25
CA THR A 248 1.09 9.96 16.82
C THR A 248 2.11 10.97 17.37
N GLY A 249 1.67 12.16 17.79
CA GLY A 249 2.55 13.29 18.08
C GLY A 249 3.22 13.92 16.86
N SER A 250 3.11 13.30 15.68
CA SER A 250 3.73 13.82 14.45
C SER A 250 2.81 14.80 13.72
N ARG A 251 3.40 15.90 13.24
CA ARG A 251 2.73 16.93 12.45
C ARG A 251 3.08 16.86 10.97
N SER A 252 3.64 15.74 10.53
CA SER A 252 4.05 15.54 9.15
C SER A 252 3.12 14.55 8.46
N PHE A 253 2.65 14.90 7.24
CA PHE A 253 1.65 14.13 6.51
C PHE A 253 2.07 13.85 5.08
N HIS A 254 1.77 12.64 4.61
CA HIS A 254 1.73 12.31 3.21
C HIS A 254 0.30 11.95 2.83
N PHE A 255 -0.32 12.76 1.99
CA PHE A 255 -1.63 12.43 1.42
C PHE A 255 -1.41 11.50 0.24
N THR A 256 -1.83 10.25 0.40
CA THR A 256 -1.52 9.14 -0.51
C THR A 256 -2.51 9.01 -1.67
N ASP A 257 -3.16 10.10 -2.03
CA ASP A 257 -4.12 10.17 -3.11
C ASP A 257 -3.51 9.76 -4.46
N GLU A 258 -4.30 9.15 -5.33
CA GLU A 258 -3.91 8.89 -6.72
C GLU A 258 -3.69 10.19 -7.49
N ALA A 259 -4.54 11.18 -7.26
CA ALA A 259 -4.38 12.55 -7.72
C ALA A 259 -5.25 13.48 -6.87
N ALA A 260 -4.65 14.25 -5.99
CA ALA A 260 -5.38 15.19 -5.15
C ALA A 260 -6.00 16.32 -5.99
N PRO A 261 -7.31 16.62 -5.84
CA PRO A 261 -7.97 17.64 -6.66
C PRO A 261 -7.59 19.07 -6.24
N PRO A 262 -7.30 19.97 -7.20
CA PRO A 262 -6.90 21.35 -6.89
C PRO A 262 -7.91 22.10 -6.01
N LYS A 263 -9.21 21.91 -6.26
CA LYS A 263 -10.27 22.54 -5.48
C LYS A 263 -10.21 22.09 -4.01
N LEU A 264 -10.10 20.81 -3.77
CA LEU A 264 -10.08 20.26 -2.42
C LEU A 264 -8.79 20.63 -1.67
N LEU A 265 -7.63 20.64 -2.36
CA LEU A 265 -6.39 21.14 -1.78
C LEU A 265 -6.46 22.62 -1.38
N LYS A 266 -7.17 23.45 -2.18
CA LYS A 266 -7.45 24.83 -1.81
C LYS A 266 -8.26 24.92 -0.53
N GLU A 267 -9.36 24.16 -0.43
CA GLU A 267 -10.27 24.16 0.73
C GLU A 267 -9.54 23.65 1.99
N ILE A 268 -8.76 22.58 1.89
CA ILE A 268 -7.93 22.04 2.99
C ILE A 268 -6.89 23.07 3.44
N SER A 269 -6.19 23.72 2.50
CA SER A 269 -5.19 24.74 2.83
C SER A 269 -5.80 25.92 3.58
N LEU A 270 -6.97 26.40 3.15
CA LEU A 270 -7.70 27.46 3.84
C LEU A 270 -8.12 27.01 5.25
N GLU A 271 -8.58 25.79 5.41
CA GLU A 271 -9.03 25.27 6.70
C GLU A 271 -7.83 25.07 7.68
N ILE A 272 -6.68 24.58 7.20
CA ILE A 272 -5.45 24.50 7.97
C ILE A 272 -5.04 25.88 8.49
N LEU A 273 -5.04 26.90 7.63
CA LEU A 273 -4.70 28.27 8.00
C LEU A 273 -5.72 28.88 8.97
N ARG A 274 -7.01 28.66 8.72
CA ARG A 274 -8.10 29.17 9.58
C ARG A 274 -8.00 28.63 11.01
N ARG A 275 -7.57 27.36 11.17
CA ARG A 275 -7.36 26.75 12.50
C ARG A 275 -6.00 27.08 13.12
N GLY A 276 -5.10 27.72 12.39
CA GLY A 276 -3.73 27.96 12.84
C GLY A 276 -2.93 26.64 13.02
N LEU A 277 -3.29 25.60 12.29
CA LEU A 277 -2.67 24.30 12.41
C LEU A 277 -1.28 24.31 11.75
N CYS A 278 -0.24 24.15 12.55
CA CYS A 278 1.15 24.09 12.06
C CYS A 278 1.51 22.65 11.70
N VAL A 279 1.61 22.36 10.40
CA VAL A 279 1.88 21.03 9.84
C VAL A 279 2.80 21.13 8.63
N SER A 280 3.43 20.00 8.27
CA SER A 280 4.10 19.83 6.98
C SER A 280 3.45 18.69 6.22
N TRP A 281 3.20 18.87 4.93
CA TRP A 281 2.58 17.83 4.13
C TRP A 281 3.03 17.84 2.68
N TRP A 282 2.86 16.73 2.01
CA TRP A 282 3.06 16.58 0.58
C TRP A 282 2.03 15.60 0.01
N THR A 283 1.80 15.62 -1.31
CA THR A 283 0.79 14.80 -1.98
C THR A 283 1.10 14.53 -3.44
N ASN A 284 0.39 13.56 -4.01
CA ASN A 284 0.42 13.33 -5.44
C ASN A 284 -0.66 14.18 -6.13
N VAL A 285 -0.30 14.75 -7.26
CA VAL A 285 -1.18 15.59 -8.06
C VAL A 285 -1.14 15.18 -9.54
N ARG A 286 -2.19 15.48 -10.27
CA ARG A 286 -2.15 15.51 -11.73
C ARG A 286 -1.79 16.92 -12.14
N PHE A 287 -0.69 17.10 -12.88
CA PHE A 287 -0.31 18.43 -13.38
C PHE A 287 -1.36 18.95 -14.36
N GLU A 288 -1.97 20.08 -14.04
CA GLU A 288 -2.98 20.75 -14.84
C GLU A 288 -3.01 22.26 -14.57
N SER A 289 -3.62 23.01 -15.48
CA SER A 289 -3.64 24.49 -15.43
C SER A 289 -4.36 25.08 -14.20
N ARG A 290 -5.15 24.30 -13.49
CA ARG A 290 -5.81 24.73 -12.24
C ARG A 290 -4.85 24.89 -11.06
N TYR A 291 -3.63 24.34 -11.13
CA TYR A 291 -2.56 24.63 -10.18
C TYR A 291 -1.91 25.97 -10.52
N THR A 292 -2.60 27.05 -10.22
CA THR A 292 -2.12 28.42 -10.41
C THR A 292 -1.04 28.78 -9.39
N GLY A 293 -0.25 29.83 -9.69
CA GLY A 293 0.75 30.34 -8.72
C GLY A 293 0.13 30.68 -7.36
N ASP A 294 -1.06 31.32 -7.35
CA ASP A 294 -1.77 31.66 -6.11
C ASP A 294 -2.16 30.42 -5.31
N LEU A 295 -2.62 29.34 -5.98
CA LEU A 295 -2.92 28.08 -5.30
C LEU A 295 -1.65 27.45 -4.71
N CYS A 296 -0.56 27.45 -5.45
CA CYS A 296 0.72 26.93 -4.97
C CYS A 296 1.23 27.72 -3.75
N LEU A 297 1.13 29.05 -3.77
CA LEU A 297 1.49 29.90 -2.63
C LEU A 297 0.59 29.64 -1.41
N LEU A 298 -0.72 29.46 -1.62
CA LEU A 298 -1.66 29.10 -0.57
C LEU A 298 -1.33 27.73 0.05
N MET A 299 -1.05 26.74 -0.77
CA MET A 299 -0.64 25.41 -0.31
C MET A 299 0.66 25.49 0.49
N ALA A 300 1.66 26.24 0.01
CA ALA A 300 2.92 26.44 0.72
C ALA A 300 2.72 27.13 2.07
N ALA A 301 1.87 28.15 2.13
CA ALA A 301 1.53 28.83 3.39
C ALA A 301 0.82 27.88 4.39
N ALA A 302 0.07 26.91 3.90
CA ALA A 302 -0.58 25.87 4.69
C ALA A 302 0.32 24.66 5.01
N GLY A 303 1.63 24.75 4.72
CA GLY A 303 2.62 23.71 5.06
C GLY A 303 2.88 22.67 3.98
N CYS A 304 2.42 22.85 2.75
CA CYS A 304 2.81 22.00 1.63
C CYS A 304 4.29 22.22 1.29
N ILE A 305 5.09 21.17 1.39
CA ILE A 305 6.54 21.22 1.10
C ILE A 305 6.90 20.67 -0.26
N ALA A 306 6.07 19.82 -0.84
CA ALA A 306 6.28 19.22 -2.14
C ALA A 306 4.98 18.70 -2.75
N VAL A 307 4.99 18.53 -4.06
CA VAL A 307 4.01 17.76 -4.81
C VAL A 307 4.73 16.78 -5.74
N SER A 308 4.18 15.59 -5.89
CA SER A 308 4.62 14.60 -6.87
C SER A 308 3.55 14.45 -7.94
N GLY A 309 3.94 14.25 -9.19
CA GLY A 309 2.97 14.03 -10.26
C GLY A 309 3.61 13.41 -11.49
N GLY A 310 2.85 12.56 -12.18
CA GLY A 310 3.28 11.96 -13.42
C GLY A 310 3.30 12.99 -14.56
N LEU A 311 4.46 13.23 -15.13
CA LEU A 311 4.59 14.03 -16.38
C LEU A 311 4.26 13.15 -17.59
N GLU A 312 4.53 11.87 -17.52
CA GLU A 312 4.40 10.84 -18.55
C GLU A 312 5.28 11.14 -19.77
N VAL A 313 5.05 12.26 -20.44
CA VAL A 313 5.81 12.67 -21.63
C VAL A 313 5.76 14.19 -21.83
N ALA A 314 6.86 14.78 -22.25
CA ALA A 314 6.96 16.20 -22.57
C ALA A 314 6.48 16.49 -24.01
N SER A 315 5.23 16.16 -24.33
CA SER A 315 4.62 16.36 -25.66
C SER A 315 3.12 16.52 -25.57
N ASP A 316 2.61 17.73 -25.86
CA ASP A 316 1.16 18.02 -25.84
C ASP A 316 0.36 17.09 -26.75
N ARG A 317 0.92 16.71 -27.91
CA ARG A 317 0.28 15.78 -28.85
C ARG A 317 0.07 14.40 -28.22
N LEU A 318 1.05 13.90 -27.47
CA LEU A 318 0.96 12.58 -26.81
C LEU A 318 0.10 12.68 -25.57
N LEU A 319 0.22 13.72 -24.76
CA LEU A 319 -0.65 13.94 -23.59
C LEU A 319 -2.13 13.97 -23.99
N LYS A 320 -2.47 14.67 -25.08
CA LYS A 320 -3.84 14.64 -25.63
C LYS A 320 -4.31 13.24 -26.04
N LYS A 321 -3.42 12.42 -26.65
CA LYS A 321 -3.74 11.03 -27.01
C LYS A 321 -3.96 10.14 -25.78
N MET A 322 -3.27 10.45 -24.70
CA MET A 322 -3.36 9.71 -23.41
C MET A 322 -4.50 10.22 -22.52
N ASN A 323 -5.23 11.24 -22.94
CA ASN A 323 -6.25 11.93 -22.12
C ASN A 323 -5.69 12.44 -20.78
N LYS A 324 -4.44 12.81 -20.77
CA LYS A 324 -3.71 13.30 -19.59
C LYS A 324 -3.82 14.79 -19.43
#